data_89ebc979f06573a5355f64367e1747f3
#
_entry.id   89ebc979f06573a5355f64367e1747f3
#
_cell.length_a   1.000
_cell.length_b   1.000
_cell.length_c   1.000
_cell.angle_alpha   90.00
_cell.angle_beta   90.00
_cell.angle_gamma   90.00
#
_symmetry.space_group_name_H-M   'P 1'
#
loop_
_entity.id
_entity.type
_entity.pdbx_description
1 polymer ?
#
loop_
_entity_poly.entity_id
_entity_poly.type
_entity_poly.pdbx_seq_one_letter_code
_entity_poly.pdbx_strand_id
1 'polypeptide(L)'
;LSTTDDENAPTLILSIEEPELYQHPPQARHLAETLMDLAGLNTQVMLCSHSPLFIPKNSFEKIRIIREHGNPIETLSSRVSYKELSDYLTSIGSKPVNNKGIVAKLFPYLSPSINEMFFCRVPVFVEGIEDIAYIKTYLELMGLSGQFRASGMHLINADKKSNIIEPAAVVKLLNINALIVY
;
A
#
# COMPACT_ATOMS: atom_id res chain seq x y z
N LEU A 1 -24.03 -17.08 5.83
CA LEU A 1 -23.69 -17.30 7.24
C LEU A 1 -24.24 -16.10 8.01
N SER A 2 -25.32 -16.32 8.78
CA SER A 2 -25.86 -15.29 9.68
C SER A 2 -24.87 -15.09 10.81
N THR A 3 -24.22 -13.95 10.86
CA THR A 3 -23.48 -13.52 12.04
C THR A 3 -24.53 -13.20 13.12
N THR A 4 -24.68 -14.10 14.07
CA THR A 4 -25.43 -13.79 15.30
C THR A 4 -24.53 -12.88 16.13
N ASP A 5 -25.03 -11.69 16.48
CA ASP A 5 -24.41 -10.75 17.44
C ASP A 5 -24.48 -11.31 18.87
N ASP A 6 -24.03 -12.56 19.07
CA ASP A 6 -23.91 -13.15 20.38
C ASP A 6 -22.56 -12.77 20.96
N GLU A 7 -22.54 -11.89 21.96
CA GLU A 7 -21.33 -11.46 22.66
C GLU A 7 -20.54 -12.64 23.29
N ASN A 8 -21.16 -13.80 23.43
CA ASN A 8 -20.54 -15.03 23.95
C ASN A 8 -20.10 -15.99 22.83
N ALA A 9 -20.28 -15.66 21.57
CA ALA A 9 -19.82 -16.50 20.48
C ALA A 9 -18.28 -16.57 20.45
N PRO A 10 -17.70 -17.75 20.19
CA PRO A 10 -16.25 -17.90 20.13
C PRO A 10 -15.66 -17.05 19.02
N THR A 11 -14.55 -16.36 19.29
CA THR A 11 -13.82 -15.57 18.30
C THR A 11 -13.12 -16.52 17.31
N LEU A 12 -13.44 -16.39 16.02
CA LEU A 12 -12.71 -17.06 14.95
C LEU A 12 -11.48 -16.22 14.59
N ILE A 13 -10.31 -16.84 14.61
CA ILE A 13 -9.07 -16.23 14.09
C ILE A 13 -8.70 -16.96 12.80
N LEU A 14 -8.73 -16.26 11.69
CA LEU A 14 -8.36 -16.77 10.38
C LEU A 14 -7.02 -16.16 9.96
N SER A 15 -5.99 -16.99 9.86
CA SER A 15 -4.66 -16.60 9.39
C SER A 15 -4.39 -17.26 8.04
N ILE A 16 -4.09 -16.45 7.01
CA ILE A 16 -3.87 -16.94 5.64
C ILE A 16 -2.57 -16.34 5.13
N GLU A 17 -1.70 -17.19 4.61
CA GLU A 17 -0.48 -16.82 3.90
C GLU A 17 -0.71 -16.94 2.40
N GLU A 18 -0.29 -15.91 1.67
CA GLU A 18 -0.34 -15.81 0.20
C GLU A 18 -1.71 -16.23 -0.39
N PRO A 19 -2.83 -15.58 0.01
CA PRO A 19 -4.16 -15.92 -0.46
C PRO A 19 -4.32 -15.76 -1.99
N GLU A 20 -3.43 -15.03 -2.64
CA GLU A 20 -3.38 -14.85 -4.10
C GLU A 20 -2.88 -16.06 -4.88
N LEU A 21 -2.22 -17.03 -4.24
CA LEU A 21 -1.64 -18.17 -4.94
C LEU A 21 -2.71 -18.93 -5.73
N TYR A 22 -2.37 -19.21 -6.99
CA TYR A 22 -3.22 -19.92 -7.95
C TYR A 22 -4.55 -19.22 -8.28
N GLN A 23 -4.71 -17.92 -7.91
CA GLN A 23 -5.90 -17.15 -8.21
C GLN A 23 -5.70 -16.29 -9.46
N HIS A 24 -6.68 -16.28 -10.36
CA HIS A 24 -6.74 -15.24 -11.39
C HIS A 24 -7.08 -13.89 -10.78
N PRO A 25 -6.59 -12.75 -11.32
CA PRO A 25 -6.78 -11.42 -10.71
C PRO A 25 -8.22 -11.05 -10.32
N PRO A 26 -9.27 -11.40 -11.10
CA PRO A 26 -10.65 -11.16 -10.67
C PRO A 26 -11.05 -11.97 -9.43
N GLN A 27 -10.60 -13.21 -9.34
CA GLN A 27 -10.88 -14.11 -8.21
C GLN A 27 -10.13 -13.65 -6.95
N ALA A 28 -8.87 -13.23 -7.10
CA ALA A 28 -8.09 -12.66 -6.00
C ALA A 28 -8.74 -11.39 -5.43
N ARG A 29 -9.30 -10.50 -6.28
CA ARG A 29 -10.06 -9.33 -5.81
C ARG A 29 -11.31 -9.74 -5.03
N HIS A 30 -12.10 -10.66 -5.57
CA HIS A 30 -13.30 -11.14 -4.89
C HIS A 30 -12.96 -11.81 -3.54
N LEU A 31 -11.89 -12.61 -3.50
CA LEU A 31 -11.41 -13.20 -2.26
C LEU A 31 -10.98 -12.14 -1.25
N ALA A 32 -10.23 -11.11 -1.68
CA ALA A 32 -9.82 -10.01 -0.82
C ALA A 32 -11.03 -9.28 -0.20
N GLU A 33 -12.06 -8.97 -1.02
CA GLU A 33 -13.31 -8.36 -0.55
C GLU A 33 -14.03 -9.27 0.44
N THR A 34 -14.19 -10.55 0.12
CA THR A 34 -14.85 -11.53 0.99
C THR A 34 -14.14 -11.66 2.35
N LEU A 35 -12.80 -11.69 2.37
CA LEU A 35 -12.03 -11.77 3.61
C LEU A 35 -12.13 -10.49 4.45
N MET A 36 -12.24 -9.33 3.81
CA MET A 36 -12.48 -8.06 4.50
C MET A 36 -13.89 -7.99 5.09
N ASP A 37 -14.90 -8.51 4.41
CA ASP A 37 -16.28 -8.56 4.88
C ASP A 37 -16.46 -9.58 6.03
N LEU A 38 -15.65 -10.65 6.06
CA LEU A 38 -15.64 -11.62 7.15
C LEU A 38 -15.05 -11.03 8.44
N ALA A 39 -14.19 -10.02 8.36
CA ALA A 39 -13.58 -9.40 9.51
C ALA A 39 -14.62 -8.56 10.27
N GLY A 40 -15.01 -9.00 11.46
CA GLY A 40 -16.06 -8.39 12.29
C GLY A 40 -15.85 -8.63 13.78
N LEU A 41 -16.93 -8.50 14.57
CA LEU A 41 -16.86 -8.62 16.03
C LEU A 41 -16.33 -9.98 16.49
N ASN A 42 -16.78 -11.07 15.84
CA ASN A 42 -16.44 -12.44 16.20
C ASN A 42 -15.45 -13.12 15.23
N THR A 43 -14.87 -12.35 14.30
CA THR A 43 -13.91 -12.90 13.34
C THR A 43 -12.74 -11.92 13.16
N GLN A 44 -11.54 -12.40 13.42
CA GLN A 44 -10.30 -11.68 13.11
C GLN A 44 -9.63 -12.34 11.91
N VAL A 45 -9.28 -11.54 10.91
CA VAL A 45 -8.60 -12.01 9.71
C VAL A 45 -7.19 -11.40 9.66
N MET A 46 -6.19 -12.25 9.57
CA MET A 46 -4.79 -11.87 9.38
C MET A 46 -4.30 -12.44 8.05
N LEU A 47 -3.80 -11.57 7.19
CA LEU A 47 -3.30 -11.94 5.87
C LEU A 47 -1.82 -11.59 5.75
N CYS A 48 -1.02 -12.51 5.20
CA CYS A 48 0.31 -12.24 4.68
C CYS A 48 0.26 -12.36 3.16
N SER A 49 0.55 -11.28 2.44
CA SER A 49 0.38 -11.24 0.98
C SER A 49 1.46 -10.39 0.31
N HIS A 50 1.84 -10.78 -0.89
CA HIS A 50 2.70 -10.01 -1.80
C HIS A 50 1.90 -9.32 -2.92
N SER A 51 0.58 -9.35 -2.87
CA SER A 51 -0.29 -8.82 -3.91
C SER A 51 -0.90 -7.46 -3.53
N PRO A 52 -0.78 -6.44 -4.41
CA PRO A 52 -1.43 -5.14 -4.23
C PRO A 52 -2.95 -5.20 -4.10
N LEU A 53 -3.56 -6.31 -4.50
CA LEU A 53 -5.01 -6.52 -4.45
C LEU A 53 -5.54 -6.69 -3.01
N PHE A 54 -4.70 -7.14 -2.08
CA PHE A 54 -5.07 -7.37 -0.69
C PHE A 54 -4.82 -6.17 0.24
N ILE A 55 -4.45 -5.03 -0.32
CA ILE A 55 -4.34 -3.77 0.44
C ILE A 55 -5.74 -3.19 0.68
N PRO A 56 -6.18 -3.04 1.95
CA PRO A 56 -7.52 -2.58 2.27
C PRO A 56 -7.65 -1.06 2.06
N LYS A 57 -8.59 -0.63 1.20
CA LYS A 57 -8.83 0.79 0.93
C LYS A 57 -9.37 1.57 2.14
N ASN A 58 -10.19 0.90 2.96
CA ASN A 58 -10.91 1.53 4.09
C ASN A 58 -10.26 1.28 5.45
N SER A 59 -9.16 0.53 5.50
CA SER A 59 -8.55 0.07 6.74
C SER A 59 -7.03 0.15 6.68
N PHE A 60 -6.52 1.22 6.09
CA PHE A 60 -5.09 1.47 5.91
C PHE A 60 -4.26 1.28 7.20
N GLU A 61 -4.78 1.69 8.36
CA GLU A 61 -4.09 1.49 9.65
C GLU A 61 -3.83 0.03 10.01
N LYS A 62 -4.52 -0.91 9.35
CA LYS A 62 -4.35 -2.35 9.57
C LYS A 62 -3.15 -2.91 8.80
N ILE A 63 -2.57 -2.16 7.87
CA ILE A 63 -1.39 -2.57 7.12
C ILE A 63 -0.17 -2.64 8.05
N ARG A 64 0.61 -3.69 7.90
CA ARG A 64 1.93 -3.86 8.49
C ARG A 64 2.92 -4.17 7.39
N ILE A 65 3.90 -3.31 7.21
CA ILE A 65 5.02 -3.54 6.27
C ILE A 65 6.15 -4.18 7.05
N ILE A 66 6.53 -5.38 6.65
CA ILE A 66 7.64 -6.13 7.23
C ILE A 66 8.81 -6.06 6.27
N ARG A 67 9.95 -5.55 6.73
CA ARG A 67 11.16 -5.40 5.91
C ARG A 67 12.41 -5.70 6.72
N GLU A 68 13.41 -6.23 6.03
CA GLU A 68 14.76 -6.32 6.55
C GLU A 68 15.46 -4.96 6.47
N HIS A 69 16.20 -4.60 7.50
CA HIS A 69 16.92 -3.33 7.61
C HIS A 69 18.26 -3.51 8.33
N GLY A 70 19.23 -2.69 7.96
CA GLY A 70 20.51 -2.58 8.70
C GLY A 70 21.56 -3.64 8.41
N ASN A 71 22.67 -3.53 9.15
CA ASN A 71 23.75 -4.51 9.22
C ASN A 71 24.30 -4.50 10.66
N PRO A 72 24.04 -5.54 11.50
CA PRO A 72 23.36 -6.78 11.14
C PRO A 72 21.90 -6.60 10.68
N ILE A 73 21.40 -7.58 9.93
CA ILE A 73 20.02 -7.54 9.39
C ILE A 73 19.02 -7.71 10.54
N GLU A 74 18.12 -6.77 10.66
CA GLU A 74 17.00 -6.79 11.59
C GLU A 74 15.67 -6.72 10.83
N THR A 75 14.67 -7.44 11.31
CA THR A 75 13.30 -7.36 10.75
C THR A 75 12.53 -6.26 11.44
N LEU A 76 12.11 -5.26 10.68
CA LEU A 76 11.29 -4.16 11.16
C LEU A 76 9.85 -4.28 10.67
N SER A 77 8.92 -3.99 11.59
CA SER A 77 7.50 -3.84 11.26
C SER A 77 7.12 -2.37 11.35
N SER A 78 6.66 -1.81 10.23
CA SER A 78 6.20 -0.42 10.14
C SER A 78 4.69 -0.37 9.96
N ARG A 79 4.07 0.62 10.60
CA ARG A 79 2.64 0.95 10.48
C ARG A 79 2.45 2.45 10.54
N VAL A 80 1.31 2.93 10.06
CA VAL A 80 0.92 4.34 10.15
C VAL A 80 -0.55 4.44 10.53
N SER A 81 -0.87 5.26 11.50
CA SER A 81 -2.24 5.59 11.87
C SER A 81 -2.77 6.77 11.03
N TYR A 82 -4.09 6.88 10.93
CA TYR A 82 -4.72 8.03 10.28
C TYR A 82 -4.33 9.36 10.94
N LYS A 83 -4.12 9.36 12.26
CA LYS A 83 -3.69 10.54 13.01
C LYS A 83 -2.28 10.96 12.60
N GLU A 84 -1.31 10.04 12.62
CA GLU A 84 0.07 10.32 12.22
C GLU A 84 0.15 10.86 10.80
N LEU A 85 -0.63 10.28 9.87
CA LEU A 85 -0.68 10.77 8.51
C LEU A 85 -1.31 12.16 8.41
N SER A 86 -2.41 12.43 9.14
CA SER A 86 -3.04 13.75 9.19
C SER A 86 -2.09 14.81 9.74
N ASP A 87 -1.40 14.50 10.84
CA ASP A 87 -0.45 15.41 11.49
C ASP A 87 0.73 15.71 10.55
N TYR A 88 1.26 14.69 9.88
CA TYR A 88 2.33 14.87 8.90
C TYR A 88 1.89 15.71 7.71
N LEU A 89 0.75 15.39 7.08
CA LEU A 89 0.22 16.17 5.96
C LEU A 89 -0.05 17.64 6.36
N THR A 90 -0.52 17.87 7.57
CA THR A 90 -0.73 19.23 8.09
C THR A 90 0.60 19.96 8.26
N SER A 91 1.64 19.28 8.74
CA SER A 91 2.98 19.85 8.92
C SER A 91 3.64 20.31 7.61
N ILE A 92 3.25 19.70 6.48
CA ILE A 92 3.72 20.06 5.14
C ILE A 92 2.75 20.97 4.36
N GLY A 93 1.76 21.57 5.06
CA GLY A 93 0.89 22.59 4.52
C GLY A 93 -0.49 22.13 4.04
N SER A 94 -0.87 20.87 4.24
CA SER A 94 -2.24 20.41 3.98
C SER A 94 -3.22 20.91 5.03
N LYS A 95 -4.48 21.11 4.65
CA LYS A 95 -5.53 21.44 5.62
C LYS A 95 -5.76 20.27 6.57
N PRO A 96 -5.91 20.53 7.90
CA PRO A 96 -6.24 19.49 8.87
C PRO A 96 -7.54 18.78 8.50
N VAL A 97 -7.56 17.46 8.61
CA VAL A 97 -8.75 16.65 8.39
C VAL A 97 -8.85 15.56 9.47
N ASN A 98 -10.08 15.19 9.82
CA ASN A 98 -10.32 14.08 10.74
C ASN A 98 -10.07 12.72 10.06
N ASN A 99 -10.16 11.63 10.83
CA ASN A 99 -9.90 10.28 10.31
C ASN A 99 -10.77 9.92 9.09
N LYS A 100 -12.07 10.29 9.09
CA LYS A 100 -12.94 10.05 7.94
C LYS A 100 -12.47 10.82 6.69
N GLY A 101 -12.01 12.05 6.89
CA GLY A 101 -11.43 12.87 5.83
C GLY A 101 -10.12 12.29 5.27
N ILE A 102 -9.26 11.71 6.11
CA ILE A 102 -8.05 11.02 5.65
C ILE A 102 -8.42 9.77 4.83
N VAL A 103 -9.38 8.95 5.30
CA VAL A 103 -9.86 7.80 4.53
C VAL A 103 -10.37 8.24 3.16
N ALA A 104 -11.20 9.28 3.10
CA ALA A 104 -11.71 9.82 1.84
C ALA A 104 -10.59 10.34 0.92
N LYS A 105 -9.56 10.97 1.48
CA LYS A 105 -8.39 11.43 0.72
C LYS A 105 -7.56 10.27 0.18
N LEU A 106 -7.35 9.22 0.97
CA LEU A 106 -6.52 8.06 0.57
C LEU A 106 -7.22 7.13 -0.41
N PHE A 107 -8.55 7.05 -0.36
CA PHE A 107 -9.32 6.10 -1.16
C PHE A 107 -8.98 6.09 -2.66
N PRO A 108 -8.80 7.23 -3.34
CA PRO A 108 -8.40 7.25 -4.75
C PRO A 108 -6.98 6.72 -4.98
N TYR A 109 -6.09 6.84 -3.97
CA TYR A 109 -4.68 6.50 -4.06
C TYR A 109 -4.36 5.08 -3.60
N LEU A 110 -5.32 4.34 -3.06
CA LEU A 110 -5.16 2.93 -2.72
C LEU A 110 -5.71 2.02 -3.84
N SER A 111 -5.36 2.34 -5.09
CA SER A 111 -5.60 1.47 -6.25
C SER A 111 -4.49 0.42 -6.37
N PRO A 112 -4.75 -0.75 -6.96
CA PRO A 112 -3.74 -1.79 -7.10
C PRO A 112 -2.44 -1.32 -7.76
N SER A 113 -2.52 -0.41 -8.75
CA SER A 113 -1.36 0.16 -9.43
C SER A 113 -0.50 1.05 -8.52
N ILE A 114 -1.11 1.84 -7.65
CA ILE A 114 -0.40 2.66 -6.67
C ILE A 114 0.04 1.82 -5.47
N ASN A 115 -0.73 0.81 -5.08
CA ASN A 115 -0.38 -0.11 -3.99
C ASN A 115 0.91 -0.90 -4.26
N GLU A 116 1.40 -0.99 -5.50
CA GLU A 116 2.72 -1.53 -5.82
C GLU A 116 3.86 -0.82 -5.06
N MET A 117 3.62 0.44 -4.60
CA MET A 117 4.56 1.18 -3.77
C MET A 117 4.93 0.47 -2.45
N PHE A 118 4.06 -0.39 -1.93
CA PHE A 118 4.32 -1.16 -0.71
C PHE A 118 5.25 -2.36 -0.93
N PHE A 119 5.37 -2.82 -2.18
CA PHE A 119 6.07 -4.06 -2.53
C PHE A 119 7.40 -3.84 -3.24
N CYS A 120 7.70 -2.64 -3.71
CA CYS A 120 9.00 -2.30 -4.27
C CYS A 120 9.97 -1.78 -3.21
N ARG A 121 11.28 -1.83 -3.51
CA ARG A 121 12.31 -1.32 -2.61
C ARG A 121 12.31 0.20 -2.58
N VAL A 122 12.16 0.83 -3.76
CA VAL A 122 12.15 2.29 -3.92
C VAL A 122 11.05 2.65 -4.92
N PRO A 123 9.86 3.08 -4.48
CA PRO A 123 8.86 3.66 -5.36
C PRO A 123 9.37 4.98 -5.95
N VAL A 124 9.20 5.13 -7.25
CA VAL A 124 9.52 6.35 -8.00
C VAL A 124 8.21 6.93 -8.50
N PHE A 125 7.69 7.92 -7.79
CA PHE A 125 6.45 8.58 -8.17
C PHE A 125 6.70 9.53 -9.34
N VAL A 126 5.86 9.41 -10.36
CA VAL A 126 5.86 10.28 -11.55
C VAL A 126 4.47 10.86 -11.75
N GLU A 127 4.39 11.97 -12.46
CA GLU A 127 3.13 12.69 -12.69
C GLU A 127 2.19 11.92 -13.61
N GLY A 128 2.72 11.36 -14.71
CA GLY A 128 1.91 10.74 -15.75
C GLY A 128 2.54 9.51 -16.41
N ILE A 129 1.74 8.90 -17.27
CA ILE A 129 2.18 7.75 -18.07
C ILE A 129 3.27 8.13 -19.08
N GLU A 130 3.27 9.37 -19.51
CA GLU A 130 4.27 9.94 -20.41
C GLU A 130 5.66 9.95 -19.77
N ASP A 131 5.73 10.30 -18.47
CA ASP A 131 6.98 10.26 -17.71
C ASP A 131 7.52 8.85 -17.62
N ILE A 132 6.63 7.88 -17.38
CA ILE A 132 6.99 6.45 -17.37
C ILE A 132 7.57 6.04 -18.72
N ALA A 133 6.90 6.41 -19.81
CA ALA A 133 7.35 6.08 -21.16
C ALA A 133 8.72 6.72 -21.46
N TYR A 134 8.89 7.99 -21.10
CA TYR A 134 10.14 8.73 -21.28
C TYR A 134 11.29 8.09 -20.49
N ILE A 135 11.08 7.85 -19.18
CA ILE A 135 12.11 7.27 -18.30
C ILE A 135 12.49 5.86 -18.79
N LYS A 136 11.52 5.01 -19.12
CA LYS A 136 11.79 3.66 -19.62
C LYS A 136 12.58 3.67 -20.91
N THR A 137 12.20 4.52 -21.88
CA THR A 137 12.91 4.66 -23.15
C THR A 137 14.33 5.18 -22.94
N TYR A 138 14.50 6.19 -22.07
CA TYR A 138 15.83 6.72 -21.76
C TYR A 138 16.73 5.65 -21.11
N LEU A 139 16.21 4.89 -20.13
CA LEU A 139 16.95 3.80 -19.51
C LEU A 139 17.34 2.70 -20.50
N GLU A 140 16.47 2.41 -21.47
CA GLU A 140 16.75 1.44 -22.52
C GLU A 140 17.86 1.92 -23.46
N LEU A 141 17.77 3.15 -23.96
CA LEU A 141 18.77 3.76 -24.82
C LEU A 141 20.16 3.87 -24.16
N MET A 142 20.18 4.10 -22.85
CA MET A 142 21.41 4.17 -22.07
C MET A 142 21.93 2.80 -21.61
N GLY A 143 21.21 1.71 -21.87
CA GLY A 143 21.56 0.37 -21.39
C GLY A 143 21.44 0.17 -19.89
N LEU A 144 20.67 1.02 -19.19
CA LEU A 144 20.53 1.05 -17.74
C LEU A 144 19.32 0.29 -17.21
N SER A 145 18.44 -0.22 -18.07
CA SER A 145 17.20 -0.93 -17.70
C SER A 145 17.45 -2.11 -16.74
N GLY A 146 18.56 -2.83 -16.91
CA GLY A 146 18.94 -3.92 -16.02
C GLY A 146 19.29 -3.42 -14.62
N GLN A 147 20.07 -2.36 -14.52
CA GLN A 147 20.47 -1.76 -13.24
C GLN A 147 19.26 -1.16 -12.50
N PHE A 148 18.36 -0.49 -13.23
CA PHE A 148 17.12 0.04 -12.67
C PHE A 148 16.27 -1.06 -12.03
N ARG A 149 16.05 -2.19 -12.73
CA ARG A 149 15.31 -3.33 -12.16
C ARG A 149 16.05 -3.96 -10.97
N ALA A 150 17.36 -4.14 -11.06
CA ALA A 150 18.16 -4.74 -9.99
C ALA A 150 18.19 -3.87 -8.72
N SER A 151 18.00 -2.55 -8.84
CA SER A 151 17.93 -1.65 -7.68
C SER A 151 16.61 -1.78 -6.89
N GLY A 152 15.62 -2.51 -7.42
CA GLY A 152 14.29 -2.63 -6.83
C GLY A 152 13.44 -1.37 -6.95
N MET A 153 13.81 -0.47 -7.87
CA MET A 153 13.01 0.71 -8.20
C MET A 153 11.78 0.33 -9.04
N HIS A 154 10.67 1.01 -8.77
CA HIS A 154 9.44 0.84 -9.53
C HIS A 154 8.77 2.19 -9.78
N LEU A 155 8.36 2.43 -11.05
CA LEU A 155 7.69 3.67 -11.46
C LEU A 155 6.21 3.60 -11.11
N ILE A 156 5.75 4.54 -10.31
CA ILE A 156 4.35 4.65 -9.85
C ILE A 156 3.71 5.87 -10.51
N ASN A 157 2.70 5.64 -11.33
CA ASN A 157 1.90 6.71 -11.94
C ASN A 157 0.92 7.29 -10.91
N ALA A 158 1.04 8.56 -10.61
CA ALA A 158 0.14 9.28 -9.71
C ALA A 158 -1.01 10.01 -10.46
N ASP A 159 -1.03 9.97 -11.79
CA ASP A 159 -1.98 10.63 -12.69
C ASP A 159 -1.94 12.18 -12.68
N LYS A 160 -1.43 12.79 -11.62
CA LYS A 160 -1.25 14.25 -11.51
C LYS A 160 -0.21 14.55 -10.44
N LYS A 161 0.52 15.65 -10.60
CA LYS A 161 1.47 16.16 -9.61
C LYS A 161 0.86 16.31 -8.20
N SER A 162 -0.37 16.82 -8.10
CA SER A 162 -1.09 16.97 -6.83
C SER A 162 -1.39 15.65 -6.13
N ASN A 163 -1.42 14.55 -6.84
CA ASN A 163 -1.75 13.22 -6.31
C ASN A 163 -0.53 12.47 -5.76
N ILE A 164 0.67 13.05 -5.86
CA ILE A 164 1.90 12.43 -5.36
C ILE A 164 2.03 12.59 -3.84
N ILE A 165 1.48 13.67 -3.28
CA ILE A 165 1.72 14.09 -1.89
C ILE A 165 1.25 13.02 -0.90
N GLU A 166 0.02 12.54 -1.02
CA GLU A 166 -0.56 11.58 -0.10
C GLU A 166 0.16 10.21 -0.13
N PRO A 167 0.35 9.54 -1.29
CA PRO A 167 1.10 8.29 -1.31
C PRO A 167 2.57 8.46 -0.91
N ALA A 168 3.22 9.58 -1.25
CA ALA A 168 4.57 9.86 -0.80
C ALA A 168 4.65 10.04 0.72
N ALA A 169 3.67 10.69 1.34
CA ALA A 169 3.56 10.81 2.80
C ALA A 169 3.40 9.42 3.46
N VAL A 170 2.56 8.56 2.89
CA VAL A 170 2.35 7.19 3.37
C VAL A 170 3.64 6.40 3.37
N VAL A 171 4.36 6.32 2.25
CA VAL A 171 5.60 5.55 2.17
C VAL A 171 6.70 6.14 3.05
N LYS A 172 6.76 7.48 3.19
CA LYS A 172 7.67 8.16 4.10
C LYS A 172 7.47 7.73 5.54
N LEU A 173 6.23 7.73 6.01
CA LEU A 173 5.88 7.33 7.38
C LEU A 173 6.07 5.82 7.63
N LEU A 174 5.99 5.00 6.58
CA LEU A 174 6.29 3.57 6.62
C LEU A 174 7.80 3.26 6.52
N ASN A 175 8.66 4.27 6.53
CA ASN A 175 10.13 4.15 6.37
C ASN A 175 10.52 3.50 5.03
N ILE A 176 9.75 3.74 3.98
CA ILE A 176 10.08 3.34 2.62
C ILE A 176 10.74 4.53 1.91
N ASN A 177 11.97 4.35 1.46
CA ASN A 177 12.65 5.36 0.66
C ASN A 177 11.94 5.52 -0.67
N ALA A 178 11.65 6.75 -1.07
CA ALA A 178 10.95 7.05 -2.31
C ALA A 178 11.65 8.17 -3.09
N LEU A 179 11.48 8.16 -4.41
CA LEU A 179 11.87 9.26 -5.30
C LEU A 179 10.61 9.90 -5.89
N ILE A 180 10.68 11.19 -6.13
CA ILE A 180 9.63 11.95 -6.82
C ILE A 180 10.27 12.64 -8.02
N VAL A 181 9.69 12.42 -9.20
CA VAL A 181 10.11 13.04 -10.45
C VAL A 181 8.92 13.81 -11.04
N TYR A 182 9.11 15.12 -11.29
CA TYR A 182 8.09 16.00 -11.83
C TYR A 182 8.71 17.19 -12.58
#